data_015a46eadd4bf8d37c4e90943042216a
#
_entry.id   015a46eadd4bf8d37c4e90943042216a
#
_cell.length_a   1.000
_cell.length_b   1.000
_cell.length_c   1.000
_cell.angle_alpha   90.00
_cell.angle_beta   90.00
_cell.angle_gamma   90.00
#
_symmetry.space_group_name_H-M   'P 1'
#
loop_
_entity.id
_entity.type
_entity.pdbx_description
1 polymer ?
#
loop_
_entity_poly.entity_id
_entity_poly.type
_entity_poly.pdbx_seq_one_letter_code
_entity_poly.pdbx_strand_id
1 'polypeptide(L)'
;VKVRVGQVEHDLRVEAAFSLPRLTFTDNFFCVMQALLPFGIRPTKYTGAFWEQCLDRVLLDMIDRTDWILCCDFDTVFEADTLQRLMVAAMVSGYDAVAPMQTKRDEGVPMFTPEGHGHKIGMVQLPNTWFEATIQPVDTAHFGCTLLRSSALKRTQTPWFLGTPAANGHWGDVAEGEAPRVDPDIHFWRQWKASGNTLGMAPQIAVGHCELKITWPGRDLKPVFQAPNDYWRLGGRRPSEAWGSVEHGESSAE
;
A
#
# COMPACT_ATOMS: atom_id res chain seq x y z
N VAL A 1 -5.70 -17.74 -14.93
CA VAL A 1 -4.79 -16.73 -15.51
C VAL A 1 -3.56 -17.42 -16.03
N LYS A 2 -3.23 -17.18 -17.31
CA LYS A 2 -2.03 -17.71 -17.91
C LYS A 2 -0.86 -16.76 -17.73
N VAL A 3 0.18 -17.22 -17.05
CA VAL A 3 1.42 -16.47 -16.82
C VAL A 3 2.57 -17.20 -17.48
N ARG A 4 3.29 -16.51 -18.37
CA ARG A 4 4.46 -17.08 -19.06
C ARG A 4 5.74 -16.69 -18.32
N VAL A 5 6.51 -17.72 -17.95
CA VAL A 5 7.82 -17.57 -17.34
C VAL A 5 8.85 -18.29 -18.23
N GLY A 6 9.64 -17.54 -18.99
CA GLY A 6 10.52 -18.09 -20.03
C GLY A 6 9.71 -18.82 -21.11
N GLN A 7 9.96 -20.12 -21.29
CA GLN A 7 9.25 -20.97 -22.24
C GLN A 7 8.04 -21.71 -21.63
N VAL A 8 7.81 -21.57 -20.32
CA VAL A 8 6.75 -22.30 -19.61
C VAL A 8 5.55 -21.40 -19.38
N GLU A 9 4.37 -21.90 -19.74
CA GLU A 9 3.09 -21.25 -19.42
C GLU A 9 2.48 -21.93 -18.18
N HIS A 10 2.16 -21.13 -17.18
CA HIS A 10 1.50 -21.55 -15.93
C HIS A 10 0.04 -21.11 -15.96
N ASP A 11 -0.87 -22.01 -15.62
CA ASP A 11 -2.29 -21.68 -15.46
C ASP A 11 -2.61 -21.56 -13.96
N LEU A 12 -2.88 -20.33 -13.52
CA LEU A 12 -3.07 -19.96 -12.13
C LEU A 12 -4.51 -19.49 -11.88
N ARG A 13 -5.07 -19.88 -10.75
CA ARG A 13 -6.32 -19.32 -10.23
C ARG A 13 -6.00 -18.08 -9.41
N VAL A 14 -6.14 -16.91 -10.05
CA VAL A 14 -5.91 -15.60 -9.42
C VAL A 14 -7.22 -14.83 -9.37
N GLU A 15 -7.57 -14.31 -8.21
CA GLU A 15 -8.67 -13.38 -8.02
C GLU A 15 -8.19 -12.12 -7.29
N ALA A 16 -8.89 -11.00 -7.48
CA ALA A 16 -8.55 -9.74 -6.83
C ALA A 16 -9.47 -9.47 -5.64
N ALA A 17 -8.86 -9.26 -4.47
CA ALA A 17 -9.51 -8.92 -3.21
C ALA A 17 -9.50 -7.40 -3.03
N PHE A 18 -10.67 -6.76 -3.12
CA PHE A 18 -10.80 -5.33 -2.90
C PHE A 18 -11.22 -5.00 -1.47
N SER A 19 -10.37 -4.24 -0.79
CA SER A 19 -10.68 -3.58 0.46
C SER A 19 -11.29 -2.21 0.17
N LEU A 20 -12.61 -2.12 0.12
CA LEU A 20 -13.31 -0.89 -0.24
C LEU A 20 -14.00 -0.28 0.98
N PRO A 21 -13.62 0.94 1.42
CA PRO A 21 -14.51 1.78 2.19
C PRO A 21 -15.75 2.13 1.35
N ARG A 22 -16.71 2.85 1.91
CA ARG A 22 -17.95 3.20 1.19
C ARG A 22 -17.73 4.05 -0.06
N LEU A 23 -16.61 4.77 -0.11
CA LEU A 23 -16.21 5.62 -1.23
C LEU A 23 -14.85 5.17 -1.74
N THR A 24 -14.64 5.28 -3.04
CA THR A 24 -13.36 5.01 -3.71
C THR A 24 -13.08 6.09 -4.74
N PHE A 25 -11.83 6.22 -5.15
CA PHE A 25 -11.47 7.07 -6.28
C PHE A 25 -11.96 6.45 -7.58
N THR A 26 -12.63 7.24 -8.40
CA THR A 26 -13.08 6.78 -9.72
C THR A 26 -11.93 6.30 -10.58
N ASP A 27 -10.80 7.02 -10.56
CA ASP A 27 -9.61 6.67 -11.33
C ASP A 27 -8.99 5.36 -10.85
N ASN A 28 -8.97 5.08 -9.53
CA ASN A 28 -8.58 3.78 -9.01
C ASN A 28 -9.47 2.67 -9.59
N PHE A 29 -10.79 2.82 -9.51
CA PHE A 29 -11.71 1.79 -9.97
C PHE A 29 -11.50 1.47 -11.46
N PHE A 30 -11.49 2.48 -12.32
CA PHE A 30 -11.30 2.27 -13.76
C PHE A 30 -9.92 1.73 -14.10
N CYS A 31 -8.86 2.25 -13.48
CA CYS A 31 -7.50 1.80 -13.67
C CYS A 31 -7.34 0.31 -13.32
N VAL A 32 -7.81 -0.08 -12.15
CA VAL A 32 -7.70 -1.47 -11.70
C VAL A 32 -8.55 -2.40 -12.57
N MET A 33 -9.78 -2.01 -12.92
CA MET A 33 -10.60 -2.81 -13.83
C MET A 33 -9.93 -3.01 -15.19
N GLN A 34 -9.33 -1.97 -15.77
CA GLN A 34 -8.57 -2.08 -17.02
C GLN A 34 -7.35 -2.99 -16.89
N ALA A 35 -6.67 -2.98 -15.75
CA ALA A 35 -5.52 -3.84 -15.49
C ALA A 35 -5.91 -5.32 -15.31
N LEU A 36 -7.08 -5.60 -14.72
CA LEU A 36 -7.55 -6.96 -14.46
C LEU A 36 -8.16 -7.65 -15.69
N LEU A 37 -8.85 -6.88 -16.55
CA LEU A 37 -9.61 -7.39 -17.69
C LEU A 37 -8.78 -8.27 -18.66
N PRO A 38 -7.54 -7.90 -19.06
CA PRO A 38 -6.73 -8.71 -19.99
C PRO A 38 -6.41 -10.12 -19.46
N PHE A 39 -6.45 -10.29 -18.14
CA PHE A 39 -6.12 -11.57 -17.49
C PHE A 39 -7.38 -12.36 -17.07
N GLY A 40 -8.57 -11.80 -17.26
CA GLY A 40 -9.82 -12.41 -16.80
C GLY A 40 -9.90 -12.55 -15.26
N ILE A 41 -9.13 -11.71 -14.52
CA ILE A 41 -9.14 -11.73 -13.06
C ILE A 41 -10.44 -11.10 -12.55
N ARG A 42 -11.13 -11.83 -11.68
CA ARG A 42 -12.39 -11.37 -11.08
C ARG A 42 -12.10 -10.55 -9.82
N PRO A 43 -12.64 -9.32 -9.73
CA PRO A 43 -12.63 -8.57 -8.50
C PRO A 43 -13.75 -9.05 -7.57
N THR A 44 -13.43 -9.28 -6.32
CA THR A 44 -14.40 -9.49 -5.23
C THR A 44 -14.15 -8.43 -4.18
N LYS A 45 -15.22 -7.87 -3.62
CA LYS A 45 -15.12 -6.79 -2.63
C LYS A 45 -15.95 -7.09 -1.40
N TYR A 46 -15.49 -6.56 -0.28
CA TYR A 46 -16.33 -6.23 0.86
C TYR A 46 -16.27 -4.74 1.12
N THR A 47 -17.39 -4.18 1.59
CA THR A 47 -17.52 -2.75 1.90
C THR A 47 -17.82 -2.58 3.38
N GLY A 48 -17.09 -1.71 4.06
CA GLY A 48 -17.24 -1.46 5.49
C GLY A 48 -16.62 -0.13 5.91
N ALA A 49 -16.57 0.10 7.22
CA ALA A 49 -15.94 1.29 7.80
C ALA A 49 -14.41 1.17 7.87
N PHE A 50 -13.92 -0.04 8.05
CA PHE A 50 -12.49 -0.33 8.26
C PHE A 50 -11.99 -1.27 7.16
N TRP A 51 -10.89 -0.88 6.53
CA TRP A 51 -10.31 -1.59 5.38
C TRP A 51 -9.86 -3.01 5.74
N GLU A 52 -9.27 -3.19 6.92
CA GLU A 52 -8.76 -4.48 7.38
C GLU A 52 -9.89 -5.51 7.58
N GLN A 53 -11.05 -5.08 8.08
CA GLN A 53 -12.22 -5.96 8.22
C GLN A 53 -12.80 -6.37 6.88
N CYS A 54 -12.74 -5.46 5.89
CA CYS A 54 -13.17 -5.76 4.53
C CYS A 54 -12.22 -6.75 3.88
N LEU A 55 -10.91 -6.54 4.05
CA LEU A 55 -9.88 -7.40 3.48
C LEU A 55 -9.94 -8.80 4.12
N ASP A 56 -10.04 -8.90 5.44
CA ASP A 56 -10.17 -10.17 6.15
C ASP A 56 -11.31 -11.04 5.59
N ARG A 57 -12.50 -10.44 5.42
CA ARG A 57 -13.68 -11.15 4.90
C ARG A 57 -13.47 -11.63 3.47
N VAL A 58 -12.93 -10.80 2.60
CA VAL A 58 -12.74 -11.19 1.20
C VAL A 58 -11.63 -12.24 1.06
N LEU A 59 -10.60 -12.19 1.87
CA LEU A 59 -9.55 -13.20 1.91
C LEU A 59 -10.10 -14.57 2.35
N LEU A 60 -10.96 -14.60 3.37
CA LEU A 60 -11.64 -15.83 3.81
C LEU A 60 -12.48 -16.47 2.69
N ASP A 61 -13.18 -15.66 1.90
CA ASP A 61 -13.98 -16.15 0.77
C ASP A 61 -13.13 -16.74 -0.37
N MET A 62 -11.90 -16.29 -0.53
CA MET A 62 -11.04 -16.62 -1.68
C MET A 62 -10.06 -17.74 -1.40
N ILE A 63 -9.63 -17.92 -0.17
CA ILE A 63 -8.47 -18.70 0.23
C ILE A 63 -8.52 -20.16 -0.24
N ASP A 64 -9.71 -20.75 -0.36
CA ASP A 64 -9.88 -22.15 -0.76
C ASP A 64 -10.02 -22.38 -2.26
N ARG A 65 -10.30 -21.32 -3.03
CA ARG A 65 -10.57 -21.43 -4.46
C ARG A 65 -9.50 -20.82 -5.37
N THR A 66 -8.50 -20.15 -4.80
CA THR A 66 -7.42 -19.48 -5.53
C THR A 66 -6.05 -20.06 -5.21
N ASP A 67 -5.10 -19.89 -6.13
CA ASP A 67 -3.68 -20.16 -5.90
C ASP A 67 -2.99 -18.91 -5.38
N TRP A 68 -3.41 -17.75 -5.90
CA TRP A 68 -2.94 -16.42 -5.52
C TRP A 68 -4.11 -15.44 -5.37
N ILE A 69 -4.00 -14.55 -4.41
CA ILE A 69 -4.94 -13.45 -4.17
C ILE A 69 -4.19 -12.14 -4.41
N LEU A 70 -4.69 -11.32 -5.32
CA LEU A 70 -4.22 -9.95 -5.51
C LEU A 70 -5.00 -9.03 -4.57
N CYS A 71 -4.37 -8.53 -3.54
CA CYS A 71 -4.96 -7.49 -2.69
C CYS A 71 -4.93 -6.14 -3.41
N CYS A 72 -6.02 -5.40 -3.37
CA CYS A 72 -6.16 -4.07 -3.94
C CYS A 72 -6.86 -3.13 -2.98
N ASP A 73 -6.32 -1.92 -2.80
CA ASP A 73 -6.94 -0.86 -2.04
C ASP A 73 -7.72 0.12 -2.94
N PHE A 74 -8.54 0.94 -2.32
CA PHE A 74 -9.45 1.89 -2.97
C PHE A 74 -8.75 3.09 -3.61
N ASP A 75 -7.46 3.26 -3.44
CA ASP A 75 -6.67 4.41 -3.84
C ASP A 75 -5.34 4.06 -4.54
N THR A 76 -5.14 2.80 -4.89
CA THR A 76 -3.97 2.36 -5.66
C THR A 76 -4.28 2.35 -7.15
N VAL A 77 -3.34 2.81 -7.99
CA VAL A 77 -3.44 2.75 -9.46
C VAL A 77 -2.25 2.01 -10.04
N PHE A 78 -2.51 1.15 -11.03
CA PHE A 78 -1.49 0.37 -11.72
C PHE A 78 -1.98 -0.08 -13.12
N GLU A 79 -1.05 -0.43 -13.97
CA GLU A 79 -1.30 -0.84 -15.35
C GLU A 79 -1.33 -2.37 -15.48
N ALA A 80 -1.87 -2.87 -16.59
CA ALA A 80 -1.88 -4.30 -16.89
C ALA A 80 -0.45 -4.88 -16.98
N ASP A 81 0.51 -4.12 -17.51
CA ASP A 81 1.93 -4.51 -17.54
C ASP A 81 2.51 -4.63 -16.12
N THR A 82 2.18 -3.70 -15.24
CA THR A 82 2.56 -3.77 -13.82
C THR A 82 2.11 -5.08 -13.19
N LEU A 83 0.84 -5.44 -13.40
CA LEU A 83 0.27 -6.68 -12.87
C LEU A 83 0.93 -7.91 -13.48
N GLN A 84 1.18 -7.94 -14.79
CA GLN A 84 1.87 -9.04 -15.45
C GLN A 84 3.27 -9.24 -14.87
N ARG A 85 4.05 -8.17 -14.74
CA ARG A 85 5.39 -8.21 -14.17
C ARG A 85 5.38 -8.69 -12.72
N LEU A 86 4.40 -8.25 -11.92
CA LEU A 86 4.26 -8.67 -10.53
C LEU A 86 3.94 -10.17 -10.43
N MET A 87 3.04 -10.69 -11.28
CA MET A 87 2.74 -12.13 -11.34
C MET A 87 3.97 -12.94 -11.73
N VAL A 88 4.73 -12.50 -12.74
CA VAL A 88 5.99 -13.16 -13.15
C VAL A 88 6.98 -13.14 -11.96
N ALA A 89 7.17 -12.00 -11.31
CA ALA A 89 8.07 -11.87 -10.17
C ALA A 89 7.68 -12.83 -9.03
N ALA A 90 6.38 -12.94 -8.73
CA ALA A 90 5.87 -13.87 -7.72
C ALA A 90 6.14 -15.35 -8.08
N MET A 91 6.05 -15.69 -9.36
CA MET A 91 6.30 -17.06 -9.83
C MET A 91 7.77 -17.45 -9.79
N VAL A 92 8.67 -16.55 -10.18
CA VAL A 92 10.11 -16.87 -10.32
C VAL A 92 10.86 -16.74 -8.99
N SER A 93 10.40 -15.91 -8.08
CA SER A 93 11.12 -15.59 -6.86
C SER A 93 11.00 -16.66 -5.77
N GLY A 94 9.92 -17.44 -5.80
CA GLY A 94 9.61 -18.42 -4.74
C GLY A 94 9.06 -17.81 -3.45
N TYR A 95 8.89 -16.48 -3.37
CA TYR A 95 8.26 -15.82 -2.22
C TYR A 95 6.77 -16.19 -2.10
N ASP A 96 6.28 -16.22 -0.87
CA ASP A 96 4.87 -16.49 -0.57
C ASP A 96 3.99 -15.25 -0.72
N ALA A 97 4.57 -14.05 -0.61
CA ALA A 97 3.94 -12.80 -0.96
C ALA A 97 4.90 -11.89 -1.72
N VAL A 98 4.38 -11.11 -2.68
CA VAL A 98 5.16 -10.14 -3.46
C VAL A 98 4.37 -8.85 -3.60
N ALA A 99 5.01 -7.73 -3.21
CA ALA A 99 4.47 -6.38 -3.32
C ALA A 99 5.31 -5.54 -4.29
N PRO A 100 4.71 -4.62 -5.06
CA PRO A 100 5.42 -3.59 -5.79
C PRO A 100 5.80 -2.41 -4.89
N MET A 101 6.60 -1.48 -5.40
CA MET A 101 6.91 -0.23 -4.73
C MET A 101 5.69 0.69 -4.71
N GLN A 102 5.39 1.25 -3.54
CA GLN A 102 4.43 2.33 -3.33
C GLN A 102 4.96 3.29 -2.28
N THR A 103 4.58 4.57 -2.36
CA THR A 103 4.89 5.59 -1.34
C THR A 103 3.62 6.03 -0.62
N LYS A 104 3.78 6.58 0.58
CA LYS A 104 2.70 7.28 1.28
C LYS A 104 2.21 8.47 0.45
N ARG A 105 0.97 8.87 0.67
CA ARG A 105 0.33 9.96 -0.07
C ARG A 105 1.01 11.31 0.14
N ASP A 106 1.14 11.73 1.38
CA ASP A 106 1.61 13.07 1.76
C ASP A 106 3.14 13.15 1.90
N GLU A 107 3.82 12.02 1.85
CA GLU A 107 5.25 11.92 2.11
C GLU A 107 5.90 11.01 1.07
N GLY A 108 7.04 11.39 0.53
CA GLY A 108 7.82 10.51 -0.37
C GLY A 108 8.43 9.28 0.32
N VAL A 109 7.76 8.77 1.35
CA VAL A 109 8.23 7.66 2.18
C VAL A 109 7.70 6.34 1.61
N PRO A 110 8.57 5.36 1.33
CA PRO A 110 8.14 4.04 0.88
C PRO A 110 7.26 3.32 1.90
N MET A 111 6.28 2.57 1.41
CA MET A 111 5.34 1.81 2.24
C MET A 111 5.80 0.36 2.45
N PHE A 112 7.03 0.18 2.89
CA PHE A 112 7.58 -1.11 3.27
C PHE A 112 8.68 -0.93 4.31
N THR A 113 9.03 -2.00 5.02
CA THR A 113 10.18 -2.05 5.93
C THR A 113 11.19 -3.08 5.40
N PRO A 114 12.43 -2.70 5.09
CA PRO A 114 13.46 -3.64 4.70
C PRO A 114 13.69 -4.70 5.78
N GLU A 115 14.08 -5.91 5.37
CA GLU A 115 14.32 -7.02 6.30
C GLU A 115 15.39 -6.65 7.36
N GLY A 116 15.08 -6.95 8.62
CA GLY A 116 15.98 -6.70 9.76
C GLY A 116 16.01 -5.26 10.29
N HIS A 117 15.25 -4.33 9.72
CA HIS A 117 15.25 -2.91 10.12
C HIS A 117 14.11 -2.51 11.08
N GLY A 118 13.28 -3.46 11.50
CA GLY A 118 12.12 -3.19 12.36
C GLY A 118 11.09 -2.29 11.67
N HIS A 119 10.21 -1.64 12.44
CA HIS A 119 9.08 -0.88 11.87
C HIS A 119 9.35 0.61 11.65
N LYS A 120 10.60 1.06 11.64
CA LYS A 120 10.95 2.47 11.39
C LYS A 120 11.04 2.73 9.89
N ILE A 121 9.89 2.98 9.27
CA ILE A 121 9.80 3.41 7.87
C ILE A 121 10.40 4.82 7.74
N GLY A 122 11.16 5.06 6.68
CA GLY A 122 11.61 6.40 6.27
C GLY A 122 13.00 6.83 6.75
N MET A 123 13.67 6.06 7.62
CA MET A 123 15.01 6.42 8.09
C MET A 123 16.15 5.56 7.49
N VAL A 124 15.81 4.58 6.66
CA VAL A 124 16.82 3.69 6.08
C VAL A 124 17.20 4.22 4.70
N GLN A 125 18.46 4.68 4.57
CA GLN A 125 19.02 4.95 3.25
C GLN A 125 19.39 3.60 2.60
N LEU A 126 18.58 3.19 1.64
CA LEU A 126 18.88 1.99 0.85
C LEU A 126 19.89 2.33 -0.25
N PRO A 127 20.88 1.47 -0.50
CA PRO A 127 21.81 1.68 -1.60
C PRO A 127 21.07 1.54 -2.95
N ASN A 128 21.52 2.24 -3.99
CA ASN A 128 20.93 2.17 -5.32
C ASN A 128 20.83 0.72 -5.85
N THR A 129 21.81 -0.12 -5.55
CA THR A 129 21.82 -1.55 -5.91
C THR A 129 20.64 -2.34 -5.34
N TRP A 130 20.05 -1.87 -4.23
CA TRP A 130 18.84 -2.48 -3.68
C TRP A 130 17.67 -2.38 -4.65
N PHE A 131 17.57 -1.25 -5.35
CA PHE A 131 16.48 -0.99 -6.32
C PHE A 131 16.71 -1.68 -7.68
N GLU A 132 17.91 -2.20 -7.95
CA GLU A 132 18.26 -2.92 -9.18
C GLU A 132 17.85 -4.39 -9.14
N ALA A 133 17.61 -4.93 -7.96
CA ALA A 133 17.22 -6.33 -7.80
C ALA A 133 15.79 -6.58 -8.31
N THR A 134 15.54 -7.81 -8.76
CA THR A 134 14.19 -8.25 -9.16
C THR A 134 13.26 -8.33 -7.97
N ILE A 135 13.72 -8.89 -6.86
CA ILE A 135 12.99 -9.00 -5.58
C ILE A 135 13.99 -8.77 -4.44
N GLN A 136 13.53 -8.07 -3.42
CA GLN A 136 14.24 -7.88 -2.15
C GLN A 136 13.39 -8.39 -0.99
N PRO A 137 13.98 -9.04 0.02
CA PRO A 137 13.27 -9.42 1.23
C PRO A 137 12.88 -8.18 2.03
N VAL A 138 11.67 -8.19 2.57
CA VAL A 138 11.14 -7.11 3.41
C VAL A 138 10.37 -7.69 4.61
N ASP A 139 10.25 -6.91 5.68
CA ASP A 139 9.49 -7.28 6.88
C ASP A 139 8.01 -6.91 6.77
N THR A 140 7.71 -5.82 6.06
CA THR A 140 6.34 -5.33 5.84
C THR A 140 6.18 -4.76 4.43
N ALA A 141 4.94 -4.74 3.94
CA ALA A 141 4.55 -4.09 2.70
C ALA A 141 3.10 -3.60 2.79
N HIS A 142 2.69 -2.77 1.83
CA HIS A 142 1.31 -2.31 1.69
C HIS A 142 0.39 -3.40 1.07
N PHE A 143 -0.92 -3.20 1.18
CA PHE A 143 -1.92 -4.09 0.57
C PHE A 143 -2.54 -3.52 -0.72
N GLY A 144 -2.09 -2.35 -1.17
CA GLY A 144 -2.65 -1.66 -2.33
C GLY A 144 -2.57 -2.43 -3.65
N CYS A 145 -1.50 -3.23 -3.84
CA CYS A 145 -1.32 -4.11 -4.99
C CYS A 145 -0.36 -5.25 -4.61
N THR A 146 -0.77 -6.15 -3.73
CA THR A 146 0.10 -7.22 -3.22
C THR A 146 -0.47 -8.58 -3.54
N LEU A 147 0.36 -9.45 -4.11
CA LEU A 147 0.03 -10.86 -4.35
C LEU A 147 0.34 -11.69 -3.11
N LEU A 148 -0.65 -12.43 -2.63
CA LEU A 148 -0.54 -13.40 -1.55
C LEU A 148 -0.78 -14.82 -2.07
N ARG A 149 0.10 -15.75 -1.77
CA ARG A 149 -0.11 -17.17 -2.05
C ARG A 149 -1.15 -17.74 -1.07
N SER A 150 -2.24 -18.30 -1.59
CA SER A 150 -3.35 -18.81 -0.75
C SER A 150 -2.91 -19.90 0.22
N SER A 151 -2.00 -20.77 -0.19
CA SER A 151 -1.47 -21.83 0.69
C SER A 151 -0.64 -21.28 1.86
N ALA A 152 0.04 -20.16 1.68
CA ALA A 152 0.76 -19.46 2.75
C ALA A 152 -0.20 -18.76 3.70
N LEU A 153 -1.22 -18.10 3.15
CA LEU A 153 -2.26 -17.47 3.97
C LEU A 153 -2.98 -18.49 4.87
N LYS A 154 -3.23 -19.72 4.38
CA LYS A 154 -3.79 -20.81 5.19
C LYS A 154 -2.91 -21.22 6.38
N ARG A 155 -1.61 -21.07 6.27
CA ARG A 155 -0.67 -21.35 7.37
C ARG A 155 -0.55 -20.19 8.36
N THR A 156 -0.95 -18.98 7.94
CA THR A 156 -0.84 -17.78 8.76
C THR A 156 -1.84 -17.79 9.89
N GLN A 157 -1.35 -17.61 11.12
CA GLN A 157 -2.17 -17.63 12.32
C GLN A 157 -3.19 -16.49 12.34
N THR A 158 -4.42 -16.79 12.71
CA THR A 158 -5.48 -15.79 12.93
C THR A 158 -5.46 -15.26 14.38
N PRO A 159 -5.96 -14.04 14.63
CA PRO A 159 -6.53 -13.12 13.64
C PRO A 159 -5.47 -12.55 12.71
N TRP A 160 -5.78 -12.42 11.42
CA TRP A 160 -4.83 -11.88 10.46
C TRP A 160 -4.58 -10.38 10.66
N PHE A 161 -5.65 -9.63 10.92
CA PHE A 161 -5.58 -8.18 11.14
C PHE A 161 -6.03 -7.84 12.55
N LEU A 162 -5.11 -7.31 13.35
CA LEU A 162 -5.39 -6.88 14.71
C LEU A 162 -4.57 -5.64 15.04
N GLY A 163 -5.21 -4.48 14.99
CA GLY A 163 -4.62 -3.25 15.50
C GLY A 163 -4.59 -3.23 17.02
N THR A 164 -3.48 -2.78 17.61
CA THR A 164 -3.37 -2.54 19.05
C THR A 164 -2.88 -1.13 19.32
N PRO A 165 -3.50 -0.39 20.25
CA PRO A 165 -3.00 0.91 20.65
C PRO A 165 -1.63 0.79 21.30
N ALA A 166 -0.92 1.90 21.42
CA ALA A 166 0.32 2.00 22.17
C ALA A 166 0.13 1.71 23.67
N ALA A 167 1.21 1.54 24.41
CA ALA A 167 1.17 1.22 25.85
C ALA A 167 0.36 2.22 26.69
N ASN A 168 0.31 3.47 26.25
CA ASN A 168 -0.50 4.54 26.89
C ASN A 168 -2.00 4.51 26.49
N GLY A 169 -2.44 3.54 25.71
CA GLY A 169 -3.82 3.40 25.22
C GLY A 169 -4.19 4.30 24.03
N HIS A 170 -3.25 5.05 23.47
CA HIS A 170 -3.47 5.96 22.35
C HIS A 170 -2.98 5.40 21.02
N TRP A 171 -3.53 5.92 19.91
CA TRP A 171 -3.15 5.58 18.55
C TRP A 171 -2.11 6.54 17.94
N GLY A 172 -1.66 7.52 18.69
CA GLY A 172 -0.62 8.48 18.31
C GLY A 172 0.79 7.97 18.59
N ASP A 173 1.76 8.86 18.40
CA ASP A 173 3.14 8.59 18.74
C ASP A 173 3.31 8.49 20.27
N VAL A 174 4.29 7.72 20.69
CA VAL A 174 4.63 7.50 22.10
C VAL A 174 6.02 8.03 22.39
N ALA A 175 6.31 8.23 23.68
CA ALA A 175 7.63 8.60 24.14
C ALA A 175 8.67 7.51 23.81
N GLU A 176 9.93 7.92 23.73
CA GLU A 176 11.03 6.99 23.48
C GLU A 176 11.09 5.92 24.60
N GLY A 177 11.16 4.65 24.16
CA GLY A 177 11.18 3.50 25.08
C GLY A 177 9.82 2.91 25.44
N GLU A 178 8.72 3.56 25.10
CA GLU A 178 7.38 2.97 25.23
C GLU A 178 7.04 2.05 24.04
N ALA A 179 6.21 1.03 24.28
CA ALA A 179 5.73 0.15 23.22
C ALA A 179 4.81 0.93 22.26
N PRO A 180 5.19 1.05 20.98
CA PRO A 180 4.39 1.77 19.99
C PRO A 180 3.11 1.02 19.66
N ARG A 181 2.15 1.73 19.06
CA ARG A 181 0.97 1.08 18.45
C ARG A 181 1.41 0.07 17.40
N VAL A 182 0.54 -0.90 17.17
CA VAL A 182 0.69 -1.86 16.07
C VAL A 182 -0.50 -1.69 15.14
N ASP A 183 -0.26 -1.24 13.93
CA ASP A 183 -1.30 -1.13 12.91
C ASP A 183 -1.68 -2.54 12.38
N PRO A 184 -2.91 -2.74 11.88
CA PRO A 184 -3.39 -4.06 11.44
C PRO A 184 -2.54 -4.73 10.36
N ASP A 185 -1.99 -3.96 9.42
CA ASP A 185 -1.08 -4.44 8.38
C ASP A 185 0.26 -4.92 8.97
N ILE A 186 0.80 -4.20 9.93
CA ILE A 186 2.02 -4.60 10.66
C ILE A 186 1.78 -5.90 11.43
N HIS A 187 0.61 -6.03 12.08
CA HIS A 187 0.23 -7.27 12.74
C HIS A 187 0.19 -8.44 11.75
N PHE A 188 -0.46 -8.26 10.58
CA PHE A 188 -0.54 -9.27 9.54
C PHE A 188 0.85 -9.77 9.13
N TRP A 189 1.77 -8.88 8.81
CA TRP A 189 3.12 -9.26 8.37
C TRP A 189 3.94 -9.94 9.46
N ARG A 190 3.72 -9.59 10.72
CA ARG A 190 4.31 -10.31 11.87
C ARG A 190 3.81 -11.75 11.94
N GLN A 191 2.50 -11.96 11.81
CA GLN A 191 1.91 -13.31 11.81
C GLN A 191 2.34 -14.09 10.58
N TRP A 192 2.42 -13.45 9.41
CA TRP A 192 2.93 -14.03 8.18
C TRP A 192 4.34 -14.61 8.36
N LYS A 193 5.25 -13.80 8.84
CA LYS A 193 6.65 -14.18 9.11
C LYS A 193 6.76 -15.24 10.22
N ALA A 194 6.00 -15.11 11.31
CA ALA A 194 5.96 -16.09 12.40
C ALA A 194 5.46 -17.46 11.95
N SER A 195 4.65 -17.50 10.91
CA SER A 195 4.16 -18.74 10.27
C SER A 195 5.16 -19.35 9.27
N GLY A 196 6.37 -18.81 9.18
CA GLY A 196 7.43 -19.27 8.26
C GLY A 196 7.21 -18.86 6.81
N ASN A 197 6.32 -17.93 6.54
CA ASN A 197 6.08 -17.40 5.19
C ASN A 197 7.05 -16.27 4.85
N THR A 198 7.30 -16.08 3.54
CA THR A 198 8.25 -15.11 3.01
C THR A 198 7.53 -13.95 2.30
N LEU A 199 8.09 -12.73 2.43
CA LEU A 199 7.59 -11.53 1.77
C LEU A 199 8.72 -10.88 0.98
N GLY A 200 8.48 -10.63 -0.31
CA GLY A 200 9.38 -9.93 -1.20
C GLY A 200 8.80 -8.62 -1.73
N MET A 201 9.65 -7.63 -1.87
CA MET A 201 9.37 -6.38 -2.57
C MET A 201 9.98 -6.44 -3.97
N ALA A 202 9.22 -6.09 -5.00
CA ALA A 202 9.68 -5.94 -6.38
C ALA A 202 10.04 -4.47 -6.66
N PRO A 203 11.31 -4.04 -6.45
CA PRO A 203 11.66 -2.61 -6.45
C PRO A 203 11.49 -1.93 -7.80
N GLN A 204 11.57 -2.70 -8.89
CA GLN A 204 11.43 -2.19 -10.27
C GLN A 204 10.00 -2.15 -10.78
N ILE A 205 9.03 -2.49 -9.92
CA ILE A 205 7.61 -2.42 -10.23
C ILE A 205 7.00 -1.38 -9.30
N ALA A 206 6.47 -0.30 -9.86
CA ALA A 206 5.87 0.77 -9.08
C ALA A 206 4.37 0.86 -9.32
N VAL A 207 3.64 1.23 -8.27
CA VAL A 207 2.22 1.56 -8.32
C VAL A 207 1.99 2.95 -7.74
N GLY A 208 0.99 3.65 -8.28
CA GLY A 208 0.62 4.97 -7.81
C GLY A 208 -0.33 4.92 -6.63
N HIS A 209 -0.36 5.99 -5.84
CA HIS A 209 -1.25 6.19 -4.73
C HIS A 209 -2.11 7.43 -5.00
N CYS A 210 -3.42 7.26 -5.15
CA CYS A 210 -4.35 8.37 -5.37
C CYS A 210 -4.44 9.24 -4.13
N GLU A 211 -4.45 10.54 -4.35
CA GLU A 211 -4.52 11.55 -3.30
C GLU A 211 -5.47 12.67 -3.69
N LEU A 212 -6.22 13.17 -2.73
CA LEU A 212 -6.96 14.41 -2.88
C LEU A 212 -6.03 15.59 -2.62
N LYS A 213 -6.05 16.58 -3.53
CA LYS A 213 -5.31 17.84 -3.38
C LYS A 213 -6.25 19.02 -3.46
N ILE A 214 -5.98 20.03 -2.64
CA ILE A 214 -6.62 21.33 -2.77
C ILE A 214 -5.85 22.11 -3.85
N THR A 215 -6.56 22.58 -4.87
CA THR A 215 -5.95 23.37 -5.94
C THR A 215 -6.34 24.82 -5.81
N TRP A 216 -5.35 25.69 -5.71
CA TRP A 216 -5.51 27.11 -5.62
C TRP A 216 -5.06 27.80 -6.93
N PRO A 217 -5.66 28.91 -7.33
CA PRO A 217 -5.09 29.71 -8.41
C PRO A 217 -3.79 30.36 -7.91
N GLY A 218 -2.70 30.14 -8.62
CA GLY A 218 -1.43 30.83 -8.37
C GLY A 218 -1.44 32.25 -8.90
N ARG A 219 -0.51 33.11 -8.44
CA ARG A 219 -0.37 34.52 -8.88
C ARG A 219 -0.01 34.62 -10.35
N ASP A 220 0.62 33.59 -10.91
CA ASP A 220 0.94 33.48 -12.34
C ASP A 220 -0.12 32.71 -13.15
N LEU A 221 -1.30 32.47 -12.56
CA LEU A 221 -2.41 31.67 -13.07
C LEU A 221 -2.11 30.16 -13.24
N LYS A 222 -0.96 29.68 -12.76
CA LYS A 222 -0.71 28.25 -12.66
C LYS A 222 -1.34 27.67 -11.40
N PRO A 223 -1.69 26.37 -11.40
CA PRO A 223 -2.23 25.75 -10.21
C PRO A 223 -1.16 25.62 -9.11
N VAL A 224 -1.54 25.97 -7.89
CA VAL A 224 -0.77 25.70 -6.67
C VAL A 224 -1.49 24.59 -5.92
N PHE A 225 -0.78 23.49 -5.64
CA PHE A 225 -1.33 22.33 -4.97
C PHE A 225 -0.97 22.33 -3.49
N GLN A 226 -1.94 21.96 -2.68
CA GLN A 226 -1.76 21.83 -1.23
C GLN A 226 -2.40 20.52 -0.76
N ALA A 227 -1.65 19.73 0.02
CA ALA A 227 -2.22 18.56 0.68
C ALA A 227 -3.24 18.99 1.75
N PRO A 228 -4.33 18.24 1.98
CA PRO A 228 -5.29 18.55 3.03
C PRO A 228 -4.65 18.66 4.42
N ASN A 229 -3.68 17.83 4.73
CA ASN A 229 -2.94 17.91 5.99
C ASN A 229 -2.15 19.20 6.15
N ASP A 230 -1.53 19.68 5.07
CA ASP A 230 -0.80 20.96 5.09
C ASP A 230 -1.74 22.15 5.24
N TYR A 231 -2.93 22.09 4.64
CA TYR A 231 -3.96 23.11 4.86
C TYR A 231 -4.28 23.26 6.35
N TRP A 232 -4.46 22.14 7.07
CA TRP A 232 -4.74 22.19 8.50
C TRP A 232 -3.53 22.54 9.35
N ARG A 233 -2.32 22.12 8.99
CA ARG A 233 -1.07 22.55 9.67
C ARG A 233 -0.87 24.04 9.56
N LEU A 234 -1.29 24.66 8.46
CA LEU A 234 -1.27 26.11 8.24
C LEU A 234 -2.47 26.83 8.86
N GLY A 235 -3.22 26.20 9.77
CA GLY A 235 -4.37 26.78 10.43
C GLY A 235 -5.53 27.12 9.49
N GLY A 236 -5.78 26.26 8.46
CA GLY A 236 -6.84 26.46 7.48
C GLY A 236 -6.51 27.54 6.45
N ARG A 237 -5.24 27.75 6.14
CA ARG A 237 -4.78 28.81 5.24
C ARG A 237 -4.25 28.24 3.93
N ARG A 238 -4.41 29.04 2.87
CA ARG A 238 -3.82 28.77 1.55
C ARG A 238 -2.32 29.01 1.57
N PRO A 239 -1.54 28.39 0.65
CA PRO A 239 -0.12 28.66 0.49
C PRO A 239 0.16 30.13 0.08
N SER A 240 1.36 30.61 0.37
CA SER A 240 1.79 31.98 0.05
C SER A 240 1.78 32.27 -1.46
N GLU A 241 2.00 31.25 -2.27
CA GLU A 241 2.01 31.32 -3.74
C GLU A 241 0.62 31.43 -4.37
N ALA A 242 -0.42 31.12 -3.60
CA ALA A 242 -1.80 31.20 -4.05
C ALA A 242 -2.26 32.65 -4.17
N TRP A 243 -3.12 32.91 -5.16
CA TRP A 243 -3.69 34.24 -5.38
C TRP A 243 -4.44 34.75 -4.14
N GLY A 244 -4.24 36.05 -3.80
CA GLY A 244 -4.90 36.70 -2.66
C GLY A 244 -4.40 36.22 -1.29
N SER A 245 -3.28 35.54 -1.22
CA SER A 245 -2.57 35.29 0.04
C SER A 245 -2.04 36.65 0.56
N VAL A 246 -2.37 36.98 1.81
CA VAL A 246 -1.80 38.12 2.49
C VAL A 246 -0.46 37.67 3.06
N GLU A 247 0.61 38.39 2.74
CA GLU A 247 1.87 38.23 3.47
C GLU A 247 1.59 38.64 4.93
N HIS A 248 1.49 37.69 5.80
CA HIS A 248 1.50 37.98 7.21
C HIS A 248 2.93 38.35 7.56
N GLY A 249 3.19 39.65 7.65
CA GLY A 249 4.41 40.13 8.29
C GLY A 249 4.57 39.41 9.63
N GLU A 250 5.79 38.97 9.90
CA GLU A 250 6.16 38.44 11.21
C GLU A 250 5.65 39.43 12.25
N SER A 251 4.70 39.02 13.07
CA SER A 251 4.33 39.73 14.27
C SER A 251 5.56 39.64 15.15
N SER A 252 6.40 40.66 15.11
CA SER A 252 7.39 40.91 16.13
C SER A 252 6.62 41.00 17.47
N ALA A 253 6.66 39.88 18.21
CA ALA A 253 6.29 39.91 19.60
C ALA A 253 7.34 40.78 20.33
N GLU A 254 6.92 41.97 20.74
CA GLU A 254 7.54 42.69 21.83
C GLU A 254 7.14 42.11 23.19
#